data_a9c7a49d5250dbfb258a8f465e1ce357
#
_entry.id   a9c7a49d5250dbfb258a8f465e1ce357
#
_cell.length_a   1.000
_cell.length_b   1.000
_cell.length_c   1.000
_cell.angle_alpha   90.00
_cell.angle_beta   90.00
_cell.angle_gamma   90.00
#
_symmetry.space_group_name_H-M   'P 1'
#
loop_
_entity.id
_entity.type
_entity.pdbx_description
1 polymer ?
#
loop_
_entity_poly.entity_id
_entity_poly.type
_entity_poly.pdbx_seq_one_letter_code
_entity_poly.pdbx_strand_id
1 'polypeptide(L)'
;VIDPILQSPDLKLSGDSNDTVAYKRDSMNYITQLFGEQLPAIRNGFFNVHLNKNIIVQPHWHTNVTEMVILLHGEAVTTVFNPFTQKLMAYRLKPGQASIFPKGWFHWIVALADHTHLLTIFDEPTPDIVYGSDFLRFLPEHIVHLAYCVNEADYAKAVAPIQESVILGPPPGCEGKGKTAAEPAVNHAAFPNTANGWQQPIWSTPQANWQQRTPEFPGQLGFGWFNG
;
A
#
# COMPACT_ATOMS: atom_id res chain seq x y z
N VAL A 1 -2.91 33.24 13.74
CA VAL A 1 -1.90 32.79 14.71
C VAL A 1 -0.72 32.27 13.92
N ILE A 2 0.48 32.83 14.17
CA ILE A 2 1.71 32.35 13.50
C ILE A 2 2.13 31.04 14.18
N ASP A 3 2.53 30.04 13.38
CA ASP A 3 3.03 28.77 13.89
C ASP A 3 4.26 29.01 14.79
N PRO A 4 4.28 28.54 16.03
CA PRO A 4 5.41 28.71 16.94
C PRO A 4 6.74 28.17 16.39
N ILE A 5 6.70 27.13 15.56
CA ILE A 5 7.90 26.58 14.90
C ILE A 5 8.58 27.62 14.03
N LEU A 6 7.81 28.46 13.32
CA LEU A 6 8.34 29.50 12.45
C LEU A 6 8.95 30.69 13.22
N GLN A 7 8.77 30.74 14.53
CA GLN A 7 9.34 31.76 15.43
C GLN A 7 10.56 31.24 16.21
N SER A 8 10.93 29.98 16.00
CA SER A 8 12.08 29.38 16.70
C SER A 8 13.38 30.02 16.24
N PRO A 9 14.29 30.41 17.18
CA PRO A 9 15.63 30.89 16.81
C PRO A 9 16.48 29.82 16.12
N ASP A 10 16.14 28.53 16.32
CA ASP A 10 16.81 27.38 15.73
C ASP A 10 16.04 26.81 14.53
N LEU A 11 15.23 27.63 13.85
CA LEU A 11 14.40 27.22 12.72
C LEU A 11 15.25 26.61 11.60
N LYS A 12 14.94 25.37 11.24
CA LYS A 12 15.52 24.64 10.10
C LYS A 12 14.49 24.60 8.98
N LEU A 13 14.88 25.06 7.79
CA LEU A 13 14.05 25.09 6.57
C LEU A 13 14.63 24.22 5.44
N SER A 14 15.68 23.46 5.72
CA SER A 14 16.29 22.51 4.78
C SER A 14 16.70 21.24 5.51
N GLY A 15 16.69 20.13 4.78
CA GLY A 15 17.13 18.82 5.28
C GLY A 15 17.52 17.92 4.11
N ASP A 16 18.33 16.91 4.37
CA ASP A 16 18.68 15.88 3.40
C ASP A 16 17.83 14.62 3.68
N SER A 17 17.00 14.24 2.73
CA SER A 17 16.17 13.05 2.83
C SER A 17 16.94 11.73 2.74
N ASN A 18 18.24 11.78 2.42
CA ASN A 18 19.09 10.60 2.38
C ASN A 18 19.77 10.31 3.71
N ASP A 19 19.79 11.26 4.65
CA ASP A 19 20.50 11.12 5.94
C ASP A 19 19.82 10.16 6.91
N THR A 20 18.49 9.97 6.80
CA THR A 20 17.75 9.13 7.72
C THR A 20 17.20 7.89 7.03
N VAL A 21 17.73 6.73 7.39
CA VAL A 21 17.25 5.44 6.89
C VAL A 21 16.02 5.02 7.68
N ALA A 22 14.88 4.91 7.01
CA ALA A 22 13.63 4.38 7.57
C ALA A 22 13.63 2.85 7.60
N TYR A 23 14.09 2.21 6.52
CA TYR A 23 14.19 0.77 6.42
C TYR A 23 15.28 0.35 5.43
N LYS A 24 15.98 -0.73 5.74
CA LYS A 24 17.01 -1.30 4.86
C LYS A 24 16.86 -2.82 4.80
N ARG A 25 16.46 -3.34 3.63
CA ARG A 25 16.46 -4.77 3.34
C ARG A 25 17.88 -5.23 2.96
N ASP A 26 18.53 -4.49 2.06
CA ASP A 26 19.89 -4.72 1.59
C ASP A 26 20.47 -3.40 1.01
N SER A 27 21.66 -3.46 0.39
CA SER A 27 22.33 -2.26 -0.14
C SER A 27 21.62 -1.61 -1.32
N MET A 28 20.75 -2.34 -2.03
CA MET A 28 20.05 -1.87 -3.24
C MET A 28 18.56 -1.61 -2.98
N ASN A 29 18.02 -2.16 -1.90
CA ASN A 29 16.61 -2.12 -1.56
C ASN A 29 16.45 -1.51 -0.16
N TYR A 30 16.15 -0.22 -0.12
CA TYR A 30 16.07 0.54 1.12
C TYR A 30 15.15 1.75 0.97
N ILE A 31 14.79 2.32 2.10
CA ILE A 31 13.93 3.49 2.22
C ILE A 31 14.62 4.51 3.11
N THR A 32 14.74 5.75 2.65
CA THR A 32 15.12 6.90 3.46
C THR A 32 13.94 7.85 3.60
N GLN A 33 14.02 8.80 4.54
CA GLN A 33 12.86 9.63 4.88
C GLN A 33 13.22 11.09 5.17
N LEU A 34 12.19 11.96 4.99
CA LEU A 34 12.15 13.30 5.53
C LEU A 34 10.75 13.58 6.07
N PHE A 35 10.64 13.64 7.39
CA PHE A 35 9.39 13.89 8.10
C PHE A 35 9.54 15.01 9.14
N GLY A 36 8.50 15.29 9.90
CA GLY A 36 8.50 16.32 10.93
C GLY A 36 9.59 16.15 12.00
N GLU A 37 10.05 14.94 12.25
CA GLU A 37 11.19 14.66 13.14
C GLU A 37 12.50 15.24 12.60
N GLN A 38 12.76 15.08 11.29
CA GLN A 38 13.97 15.59 10.64
C GLN A 38 13.87 17.07 10.27
N LEU A 39 12.66 17.53 9.93
CA LEU A 39 12.38 18.89 9.48
C LEU A 39 11.08 19.41 10.12
N PRO A 40 11.12 19.98 11.35
CA PRO A 40 9.93 20.33 12.12
C PRO A 40 8.95 21.30 11.44
N ALA A 41 9.43 22.11 10.49
CA ALA A 41 8.60 23.05 9.75
C ALA A 41 7.82 22.44 8.58
N ILE A 42 8.07 21.16 8.25
CA ILE A 42 7.39 20.47 7.14
C ILE A 42 5.92 20.20 7.49
N ARG A 43 5.05 20.33 6.48
CA ARG A 43 3.61 20.03 6.62
C ARG A 43 3.20 18.75 5.94
N ASN A 44 4.06 18.21 5.14
CA ASN A 44 3.96 16.91 4.47
C ASN A 44 5.32 16.22 4.60
N GLY A 45 5.33 14.91 4.63
CA GLY A 45 6.55 14.12 4.67
C GLY A 45 6.66 13.21 3.46
N PHE A 46 7.81 12.59 3.29
CA PHE A 46 8.02 11.66 2.19
C PHE A 46 9.08 10.60 2.48
N PHE A 47 8.98 9.48 1.77
CA PHE A 47 10.05 8.50 1.64
C PHE A 47 10.72 8.58 0.27
N ASN A 48 12.03 8.38 0.22
CA ASN A 48 12.74 7.92 -0.97
C ASN A 48 12.79 6.39 -0.93
N VAL A 49 12.20 5.74 -1.90
CA VAL A 49 12.09 4.29 -1.97
C VAL A 49 12.96 3.79 -3.11
N HIS A 50 14.01 3.02 -2.80
CA HIS A 50 14.95 2.45 -3.76
C HIS A 50 14.74 0.96 -3.85
N LEU A 51 14.46 0.44 -5.05
CA LEU A 51 14.10 -0.95 -5.29
C LEU A 51 14.79 -1.51 -6.54
N ASN A 52 15.23 -2.74 -6.47
CA ASN A 52 15.53 -3.52 -7.64
C ASN A 52 14.29 -4.26 -8.17
N LYS A 53 14.40 -4.78 -9.39
CA LYS A 53 13.35 -5.52 -10.06
C LYS A 53 12.80 -6.66 -9.16
N ASN A 54 11.48 -6.85 -9.18
CA ASN A 54 10.73 -7.84 -8.42
C ASN A 54 10.69 -7.61 -6.90
N ILE A 55 11.21 -6.52 -6.40
CA ILE A 55 11.01 -6.11 -5.01
C ILE A 55 9.67 -5.38 -4.90
N ILE A 56 8.95 -5.66 -3.83
CA ILE A 56 7.62 -5.12 -3.54
C ILE A 56 7.64 -4.33 -2.23
N VAL A 57 7.11 -3.09 -2.26
CA VAL A 57 6.57 -2.49 -1.05
C VAL A 57 5.29 -3.25 -0.74
N GLN A 58 5.29 -3.98 0.36
CA GLN A 58 4.26 -4.97 0.66
C GLN A 58 2.85 -4.34 0.72
N PRO A 59 1.78 -5.15 0.61
CA PRO A 59 0.41 -4.68 0.80
C PRO A 59 0.22 -4.04 2.18
N HIS A 60 -0.23 -2.78 2.21
CA HIS A 60 -0.43 -2.00 3.43
C HIS A 60 -1.48 -0.90 3.20
N TRP A 61 -1.83 -0.18 4.26
CA TRP A 61 -2.64 1.03 4.18
C TRP A 61 -2.24 2.04 5.26
N HIS A 62 -2.62 3.29 5.05
CA HIS A 62 -2.41 4.38 5.99
C HIS A 62 -3.73 4.80 6.63
N THR A 63 -3.76 4.96 7.95
CA THR A 63 -4.98 5.32 8.68
C THR A 63 -5.21 6.83 8.71
N ASN A 64 -4.15 7.62 8.60
CA ASN A 64 -4.18 9.07 8.83
C ASN A 64 -3.84 9.93 7.59
N VAL A 65 -3.27 9.35 6.52
CA VAL A 65 -2.74 10.10 5.37
C VAL A 65 -3.23 9.57 4.03
N THR A 66 -3.22 10.45 3.03
CA THR A 66 -3.22 10.11 1.60
C THR A 66 -1.78 10.08 1.11
N GLU A 67 -1.42 9.09 0.33
CA GLU A 67 -0.11 8.94 -0.27
C GLU A 67 -0.14 9.26 -1.76
N MET A 68 0.82 10.05 -2.23
CA MET A 68 1.10 10.23 -3.65
C MET A 68 2.46 9.62 -3.98
N VAL A 69 2.50 8.72 -4.95
CA VAL A 69 3.72 8.09 -5.44
C VAL A 69 4.11 8.70 -6.77
N ILE A 70 5.36 9.18 -6.86
CA ILE A 70 5.95 9.69 -8.11
C ILE A 70 7.13 8.79 -8.48
N LEU A 71 7.15 8.26 -9.70
CA LEU A 71 8.31 7.53 -10.20
C LEU A 71 9.36 8.51 -10.74
N LEU A 72 10.54 8.48 -10.16
CA LEU A 72 11.68 9.33 -10.56
C LEU A 72 12.60 8.62 -11.55
N HIS A 73 12.83 7.30 -11.34
CA HIS A 73 13.69 6.48 -12.20
C HIS A 73 13.20 5.03 -12.24
N GLY A 74 13.48 4.31 -13.33
CA GLY A 74 13.10 2.90 -13.47
C GLY A 74 11.67 2.72 -13.95
N GLU A 75 11.01 1.69 -13.43
CA GLU A 75 9.63 1.34 -13.79
C GLU A 75 8.97 0.60 -12.63
N ALA A 76 7.69 0.88 -12.36
CA ALA A 76 6.94 0.23 -11.29
C ALA A 76 5.47 0.04 -11.64
N VAL A 77 4.83 -0.92 -10.98
CA VAL A 77 3.37 -1.04 -10.94
C VAL A 77 2.91 -0.68 -9.54
N THR A 78 2.01 0.30 -9.46
CA THR A 78 1.26 0.62 -8.25
C THR A 78 -0.12 -0.01 -8.35
N THR A 79 -0.59 -0.63 -7.27
CA THR A 79 -1.91 -1.25 -7.22
C THR A 79 -2.64 -0.80 -5.97
N VAL A 80 -3.92 -0.43 -6.12
CA VAL A 80 -4.77 0.02 -5.03
C VAL A 80 -6.13 -0.68 -5.10
N PHE A 81 -6.65 -1.09 -3.95
CA PHE A 81 -7.99 -1.64 -3.83
C PHE A 81 -9.00 -0.53 -3.58
N ASN A 82 -9.97 -0.38 -4.49
CA ASN A 82 -11.09 0.54 -4.32
C ASN A 82 -12.20 -0.16 -3.52
N PRO A 83 -12.44 0.22 -2.25
CA PRO A 83 -13.43 -0.45 -1.41
C PRO A 83 -14.88 -0.20 -1.83
N PHE A 84 -15.15 0.88 -2.56
CA PHE A 84 -16.50 1.22 -3.01
C PHE A 84 -16.92 0.42 -4.24
N THR A 85 -16.00 0.16 -5.15
CA THR A 85 -16.27 -0.63 -6.37
C THR A 85 -15.80 -2.07 -6.26
N GLN A 86 -15.10 -2.42 -5.16
CA GLN A 86 -14.48 -3.73 -4.90
C GLN A 86 -13.55 -4.19 -6.04
N LYS A 87 -12.79 -3.23 -6.61
CA LYS A 87 -11.87 -3.49 -7.72
C LYS A 87 -10.43 -3.16 -7.34
N LEU A 88 -9.52 -3.97 -7.83
CA LEU A 88 -8.11 -3.63 -7.88
C LEU A 88 -7.85 -2.72 -9.09
N MET A 89 -7.13 -1.62 -8.84
CA MET A 89 -6.76 -0.64 -9.84
C MET A 89 -5.22 -0.61 -9.92
N ALA A 90 -4.66 -1.08 -11.03
CA ALA A 90 -3.22 -1.17 -11.23
C ALA A 90 -2.75 -0.21 -12.32
N TYR A 91 -1.64 0.48 -12.04
CA TYR A 91 -1.06 1.48 -12.91
C TYR A 91 0.43 1.22 -13.09
N ARG A 92 0.86 1.08 -14.34
CA ARG A 92 2.28 1.00 -14.69
C ARG A 92 2.83 2.41 -14.85
N LEU A 93 3.80 2.77 -14.01
CA LEU A 93 4.41 4.08 -13.98
C LEU A 93 5.75 4.08 -14.69
N LYS A 94 6.00 5.16 -15.41
CA LYS A 94 7.30 5.58 -15.96
C LYS A 94 7.75 6.88 -15.30
N PRO A 95 9.04 7.27 -15.43
CA PRO A 95 9.55 8.51 -14.83
C PRO A 95 8.68 9.73 -15.13
N GLY A 96 8.35 10.50 -14.09
CA GLY A 96 7.46 11.65 -14.14
C GLY A 96 5.98 11.34 -14.00
N GLN A 97 5.59 10.04 -13.94
CA GLN A 97 4.20 9.64 -13.70
C GLN A 97 3.94 9.39 -12.24
N ALA A 98 2.70 9.60 -11.82
CA ALA A 98 2.28 9.48 -10.44
C ALA A 98 0.99 8.68 -10.28
N SER A 99 0.78 8.10 -9.10
CA SER A 99 -0.49 7.57 -8.63
C SER A 99 -0.80 8.06 -7.23
N ILE A 100 -2.07 7.97 -6.83
CA ILE A 100 -2.56 8.38 -5.51
C ILE A 100 -3.21 7.17 -4.83
N PHE A 101 -2.93 7.03 -3.54
CA PHE A 101 -3.56 6.07 -2.63
C PHE A 101 -4.36 6.84 -1.58
N PRO A 102 -5.69 6.88 -1.68
CA PRO A 102 -6.53 7.54 -0.70
C PRO A 102 -6.37 6.93 0.69
N LYS A 103 -6.52 7.76 1.73
CA LYS A 103 -6.51 7.35 3.14
C LYS A 103 -7.36 6.10 3.38
N GLY A 104 -6.76 5.09 4.03
CA GLY A 104 -7.42 3.84 4.36
C GLY A 104 -7.50 2.82 3.20
N TRP A 105 -7.07 3.15 2.00
CA TRP A 105 -7.13 2.22 0.89
C TRP A 105 -5.91 1.30 0.86
N PHE A 106 -6.17 0.00 0.73
CA PHE A 106 -5.16 -1.04 0.67
C PHE A 106 -4.40 -1.00 -0.65
N HIS A 107 -3.07 -0.96 -0.61
CA HIS A 107 -2.24 -0.78 -1.80
C HIS A 107 -0.86 -1.43 -1.66
N TRP A 108 -0.14 -1.54 -2.79
CA TRP A 108 1.24 -2.02 -2.86
C TRP A 108 1.94 -1.52 -4.13
N ILE A 109 3.27 -1.63 -4.16
CA ILE A 109 4.11 -1.18 -5.27
C ILE A 109 5.10 -2.28 -5.63
N VAL A 110 5.20 -2.65 -6.91
CA VAL A 110 6.16 -3.63 -7.42
C VAL A 110 7.12 -2.94 -8.38
N ALA A 111 8.42 -3.04 -8.13
CA ALA A 111 9.44 -2.58 -9.07
C ALA A 111 9.58 -3.54 -10.25
N LEU A 112 9.56 -3.01 -11.48
CA LEU A 112 9.71 -3.78 -12.72
C LEU A 112 11.11 -3.66 -13.33
N ALA A 113 11.92 -2.73 -12.85
CA ALA A 113 13.30 -2.51 -13.30
C ALA A 113 14.24 -2.41 -12.10
N ASP A 114 15.51 -2.71 -12.34
CA ASP A 114 16.57 -2.44 -11.36
C ASP A 114 16.76 -0.93 -11.19
N HIS A 115 17.26 -0.52 -10.02
CA HIS A 115 17.45 0.88 -9.66
C HIS A 115 16.19 1.75 -9.77
N THR A 116 15.01 1.15 -9.55
CA THR A 116 13.75 1.90 -9.48
C THR A 116 13.79 2.82 -8.26
N HIS A 117 13.50 4.12 -8.49
CA HIS A 117 13.45 5.15 -7.45
C HIS A 117 12.08 5.82 -7.48
N LEU A 118 11.39 5.73 -6.35
CA LEU A 118 10.08 6.31 -6.10
C LEU A 118 10.19 7.38 -5.01
N LEU A 119 9.43 8.44 -5.16
CA LEU A 119 9.15 9.38 -4.09
C LEU A 119 7.72 9.16 -3.63
N THR A 120 7.52 8.81 -2.35
CA THR A 120 6.19 8.65 -1.78
C THR A 120 5.92 9.79 -0.81
N ILE A 121 4.96 10.64 -1.15
CA ILE A 121 4.65 11.91 -0.48
C ILE A 121 3.33 11.78 0.26
N PHE A 122 3.30 12.23 1.50
CA PHE A 122 2.12 12.17 2.38
C PHE A 122 1.59 13.59 2.67
N ASP A 123 0.28 13.71 2.84
CA ASP A 123 -0.40 14.98 3.15
C ASP A 123 -0.30 15.40 4.63
N GLU A 124 0.37 14.58 5.47
CA GLU A 124 0.71 14.86 6.86
C GLU A 124 2.19 14.56 7.12
N PRO A 125 2.81 15.21 8.12
CA PRO A 125 4.25 15.09 8.38
C PRO A 125 4.71 13.75 8.97
N THR A 126 3.79 12.85 9.31
CA THR A 126 4.09 11.52 9.83
C THR A 126 2.96 10.54 9.46
N PRO A 127 3.21 9.53 8.60
CA PRO A 127 2.21 8.54 8.24
C PRO A 127 2.12 7.43 9.29
N ASP A 128 0.89 7.02 9.63
CA ASP A 128 0.66 5.71 10.25
C ASP A 128 0.63 4.65 9.17
N ILE A 129 1.21 3.48 9.45
CA ILE A 129 1.29 2.39 8.49
C ILE A 129 0.76 1.11 9.14
N VAL A 130 -0.22 0.47 8.48
CA VAL A 130 -0.73 -0.84 8.87
C VAL A 130 -0.32 -1.86 7.81
N TYR A 131 0.54 -2.77 8.21
CA TYR A 131 1.12 -3.77 7.31
C TYR A 131 0.19 -4.98 7.11
N GLY A 132 -0.03 -5.38 5.86
CA GLY A 132 -0.79 -6.58 5.53
C GLY A 132 -0.19 -7.85 6.12
N SER A 133 1.15 -7.94 6.22
CA SER A 133 1.84 -9.03 6.90
C SER A 133 1.42 -9.16 8.36
N ASP A 134 1.29 -8.04 9.08
CA ASP A 134 0.86 -8.04 10.48
C ASP A 134 -0.61 -8.38 10.62
N PHE A 135 -1.45 -7.81 9.75
CA PHE A 135 -2.87 -8.18 9.71
C PHE A 135 -3.06 -9.68 9.51
N LEU A 136 -2.35 -10.28 8.56
CA LEU A 136 -2.46 -11.72 8.28
C LEU A 136 -1.97 -12.59 9.44
N ARG A 137 -0.79 -12.29 10.03
CA ARG A 137 -0.17 -13.14 11.06
C ARG A 137 -0.81 -13.01 12.44
N PHE A 138 -1.44 -11.86 12.73
CA PHE A 138 -2.11 -11.62 14.03
C PHE A 138 -3.59 -11.94 14.03
N LEU A 139 -4.21 -12.19 12.86
CA LEU A 139 -5.60 -12.59 12.80
C LEU A 139 -5.74 -14.05 13.25
N PRO A 140 -6.43 -14.33 14.38
CA PRO A 140 -6.54 -15.70 14.90
C PRO A 140 -7.29 -16.62 13.94
N GLU A 141 -6.80 -17.86 13.77
CA GLU A 141 -7.36 -18.84 12.84
C GLU A 141 -8.82 -19.17 13.13
N HIS A 142 -9.22 -19.25 14.40
CA HIS A 142 -10.60 -19.49 14.77
C HIS A 142 -11.55 -18.34 14.41
N ILE A 143 -11.04 -17.10 14.38
CA ILE A 143 -11.81 -15.93 13.92
C ILE A 143 -11.98 -15.98 12.40
N VAL A 144 -10.96 -16.39 11.68
CA VAL A 144 -11.02 -16.57 10.21
C VAL A 144 -12.02 -17.67 9.86
N HIS A 145 -12.02 -18.78 10.61
CA HIS A 145 -12.99 -19.85 10.46
C HIS A 145 -14.42 -19.36 10.76
N LEU A 146 -14.61 -18.70 11.88
CA LEU A 146 -15.92 -18.18 12.31
C LEU A 146 -16.52 -17.20 11.29
N ALA A 147 -15.67 -16.31 10.75
CA ALA A 147 -16.13 -15.26 9.83
C ALA A 147 -16.33 -15.75 8.39
N TYR A 148 -15.49 -16.68 7.90
CA TYR A 148 -15.38 -17.02 6.48
C TYR A 148 -15.43 -18.51 6.16
N CYS A 149 -15.60 -19.39 7.15
CA CYS A 149 -15.55 -20.85 7.02
C CYS A 149 -14.23 -21.39 6.42
N VAL A 150 -13.15 -20.64 6.54
CA VAL A 150 -11.81 -21.08 6.15
C VAL A 150 -11.31 -22.10 7.17
N ASN A 151 -10.67 -23.18 6.70
CA ASN A 151 -10.10 -24.18 7.60
C ASN A 151 -8.96 -23.56 8.43
N GLU A 152 -9.00 -23.74 9.75
CA GLU A 152 -8.04 -23.15 10.69
C GLU A 152 -6.60 -23.64 10.43
N ALA A 153 -6.42 -24.94 10.23
CA ALA A 153 -5.10 -25.52 9.99
C ALA A 153 -4.49 -25.07 8.64
N ASP A 154 -5.33 -24.92 7.61
CA ASP A 154 -4.88 -24.44 6.30
C ASP A 154 -4.49 -22.95 6.38
N TYR A 155 -5.26 -22.13 7.11
CA TYR A 155 -4.92 -20.73 7.33
C TYR A 155 -3.60 -20.61 8.12
N ALA A 156 -3.49 -21.29 9.27
CA ALA A 156 -2.28 -21.29 10.08
C ALA A 156 -1.04 -21.69 9.26
N LYS A 157 -1.16 -22.75 8.44
CA LYS A 157 -0.10 -23.21 7.55
C LYS A 157 0.27 -22.17 6.49
N ALA A 158 -0.74 -21.49 5.90
CA ALA A 158 -0.53 -20.49 4.86
C ALA A 158 0.22 -19.26 5.37
N VAL A 159 -0.08 -18.81 6.59
CA VAL A 159 0.52 -17.60 7.19
C VAL A 159 1.79 -17.89 7.99
N ALA A 160 2.08 -19.15 8.34
CA ALA A 160 3.24 -19.55 9.13
C ALA A 160 4.60 -18.98 8.65
N PRO A 161 4.85 -18.77 7.33
CA PRO A 161 6.07 -18.13 6.86
C PRO A 161 6.19 -16.64 7.23
N ILE A 162 5.09 -15.98 7.62
CA ILE A 162 5.08 -14.55 7.97
C ILE A 162 5.39 -14.42 9.45
N GLN A 163 6.69 -14.40 9.80
CA GLN A 163 7.12 -14.39 11.20
C GLN A 163 7.33 -12.98 11.76
N GLU A 164 7.53 -12.00 10.89
CA GLU A 164 7.76 -10.60 11.24
C GLU A 164 7.05 -9.66 10.26
N SER A 165 7.04 -8.36 10.57
CA SER A 165 6.56 -7.34 9.63
C SER A 165 7.45 -7.32 8.39
N VAL A 166 6.87 -7.56 7.24
CA VAL A 166 7.57 -7.44 5.96
C VAL A 166 7.37 -6.02 5.45
N ILE A 167 8.41 -5.25 5.20
CA ILE A 167 8.32 -3.90 4.63
C ILE A 167 8.62 -3.95 3.14
N LEU A 168 9.78 -4.50 2.77
CA LEU A 168 10.16 -4.78 1.39
C LEU A 168 10.23 -6.29 1.19
N GLY A 169 9.29 -6.85 0.45
CA GLY A 169 9.25 -8.26 0.09
C GLY A 169 9.88 -8.55 -1.28
N PRO A 170 10.12 -9.84 -1.59
CA PRO A 170 9.97 -10.96 -0.68
C PRO A 170 11.02 -10.93 0.45
N PRO A 171 10.77 -11.59 1.59
CA PRO A 171 11.79 -11.75 2.62
C PRO A 171 13.07 -12.41 2.06
N PRO A 172 14.26 -12.06 2.58
CA PRO A 172 15.50 -12.70 2.17
C PRO A 172 15.43 -14.23 2.25
N GLY A 173 15.91 -14.92 1.21
CA GLY A 173 15.87 -16.39 1.12
C GLY A 173 14.58 -16.96 0.52
N CYS A 174 13.57 -16.15 0.23
CA CYS A 174 12.40 -16.54 -0.56
C CYS A 174 12.62 -16.38 -2.08
N GLU A 175 13.69 -15.70 -2.48
CA GLU A 175 14.01 -15.46 -3.88
C GLU A 175 14.31 -16.81 -4.59
N GLY A 176 13.58 -17.08 -5.67
CA GLY A 176 13.80 -18.27 -6.49
C GLY A 176 13.10 -19.56 -6.05
N LYS A 177 12.35 -19.57 -4.94
CA LYS A 177 11.50 -20.73 -4.56
C LYS A 177 10.09 -20.67 -5.17
N GLY A 178 9.70 -19.53 -5.73
CA GLY A 178 8.50 -19.37 -6.52
C GLY A 178 8.87 -19.12 -7.98
N LYS A 179 8.01 -19.52 -8.93
CA LYS A 179 8.07 -19.00 -10.29
C LYS A 179 8.25 -17.49 -10.16
N THR A 180 9.26 -16.92 -10.87
CA THR A 180 9.37 -15.46 -11.11
C THR A 180 7.97 -14.91 -11.12
N ALA A 181 7.66 -13.92 -10.26
CA ALA A 181 6.32 -13.39 -10.14
C ALA A 181 5.81 -13.25 -11.57
N ALA A 182 4.84 -14.09 -11.93
CA ALA A 182 4.18 -13.96 -13.23
C ALA A 182 3.85 -12.48 -13.26
N GLU A 183 4.29 -11.76 -14.31
CA GLU A 183 3.96 -10.36 -14.44
C GLU A 183 2.53 -10.24 -13.92
N PRO A 184 2.27 -9.51 -12.83
CA PRO A 184 0.91 -9.41 -12.34
C PRO A 184 0.15 -9.10 -13.60
N ALA A 185 -0.96 -9.83 -13.92
CA ALA A 185 -1.68 -9.66 -15.16
C ALA A 185 -2.10 -8.19 -15.23
N VAL A 186 -1.14 -7.35 -15.55
CA VAL A 186 -1.26 -5.93 -15.70
C VAL A 186 -1.93 -5.82 -17.05
N ASN A 187 -3.24 -5.70 -17.04
CA ASN A 187 -3.89 -5.09 -18.16
C ASN A 187 -3.16 -3.76 -18.33
N HIS A 188 -2.41 -3.64 -19.39
CA HIS A 188 -1.71 -2.42 -19.77
C HIS A 188 -2.75 -1.31 -19.90
N ALA A 189 -3.14 -0.72 -18.77
CA ALA A 189 -3.75 0.59 -18.78
C ALA A 189 -2.62 1.54 -19.17
N ALA A 190 -2.34 1.61 -20.48
CA ALA A 190 -1.63 2.74 -21.03
C ALA A 190 -2.36 3.98 -20.50
N PHE A 191 -1.64 4.92 -19.91
CA PHE A 191 -2.20 6.25 -19.73
C PHE A 191 -2.75 6.67 -21.09
N PRO A 192 -4.05 6.90 -21.22
CA PRO A 192 -4.59 7.30 -22.50
C PRO A 192 -3.96 8.65 -22.85
N ASN A 193 -3.23 8.66 -23.94
CA ASN A 193 -2.63 9.89 -24.50
C ASN A 193 -3.74 10.70 -25.22
N THR A 194 -4.93 10.77 -24.63
CA THR A 194 -6.08 11.48 -25.20
C THR A 194 -6.78 12.29 -24.11
N ALA A 195 -7.06 13.52 -24.45
CA ALA A 195 -7.70 14.55 -23.65
C ALA A 195 -9.17 14.23 -23.22
N ASN A 196 -9.65 13.01 -23.36
CA ASN A 196 -11.03 12.63 -23.07
C ASN A 196 -11.10 11.28 -22.36
N GLY A 197 -11.37 11.33 -21.06
CA GLY A 197 -11.97 10.24 -20.30
C GLY A 197 -11.00 9.20 -19.71
N TRP A 198 -11.01 9.12 -18.40
CA TRP A 198 -10.42 8.05 -17.61
C TRP A 198 -11.17 6.73 -17.94
N GLN A 199 -10.58 5.86 -18.75
CA GLN A 199 -11.11 4.50 -18.92
C GLN A 199 -10.55 3.62 -17.80
N GLN A 200 -11.44 2.99 -17.05
CA GLN A 200 -11.08 2.05 -15.99
C GLN A 200 -10.41 0.81 -16.57
N PRO A 201 -9.33 0.29 -15.94
CA PRO A 201 -8.76 -1.00 -16.33
C PRO A 201 -9.81 -2.10 -16.12
N ILE A 202 -10.10 -2.84 -17.18
CA ILE A 202 -11.01 -3.99 -17.12
C ILE A 202 -10.22 -5.17 -16.60
N TRP A 203 -10.31 -5.44 -15.29
CA TRP A 203 -9.90 -6.71 -14.74
C TRP A 203 -10.99 -7.74 -15.08
N SER A 204 -10.74 -8.61 -16.03
CA SER A 204 -11.52 -9.84 -16.17
C SER A 204 -11.03 -10.89 -15.16
N THR A 205 -11.24 -10.63 -13.87
CA THR A 205 -11.38 -11.75 -12.95
C THR A 205 -12.73 -12.38 -13.23
N PRO A 206 -12.86 -13.73 -13.24
CA PRO A 206 -14.17 -14.34 -13.18
C PRO A 206 -14.84 -13.74 -11.95
N GLN A 207 -15.86 -12.91 -12.14
CA GLN A 207 -16.70 -12.49 -11.04
C GLN A 207 -17.29 -13.78 -10.46
N ALA A 208 -16.74 -14.23 -9.34
CA ALA A 208 -17.48 -15.12 -8.48
C ALA A 208 -18.77 -14.39 -8.16
N ASN A 209 -19.87 -14.95 -8.63
CA ASN A 209 -21.20 -14.36 -8.61
C ASN A 209 -21.70 -14.34 -7.16
N TRP A 210 -21.22 -13.38 -6.36
CA TRP A 210 -21.55 -13.23 -4.93
C TRP A 210 -22.96 -12.69 -4.72
N GLN A 211 -23.65 -12.26 -5.79
CA GLN A 211 -25.01 -11.69 -5.70
C GLN A 211 -26.13 -12.73 -5.63
N GLN A 212 -25.85 -14.04 -5.67
CA GLN A 212 -26.91 -15.07 -5.67
C GLN A 212 -26.94 -15.97 -4.45
N ARG A 213 -26.29 -15.62 -3.35
CA ARG A 213 -26.49 -16.31 -2.07
C ARG A 213 -26.79 -15.32 -0.96
N THR A 214 -27.96 -14.70 -1.01
CA THR A 214 -28.59 -14.22 0.23
C THR A 214 -29.18 -15.43 0.94
N PRO A 215 -28.69 -15.77 2.14
CA PRO A 215 -29.43 -16.68 3.02
C PRO A 215 -30.73 -15.95 3.38
N GLU A 216 -31.88 -16.55 3.09
CA GLU A 216 -33.13 -16.12 3.71
C GLU A 216 -32.99 -16.33 5.21
N PHE A 217 -32.89 -15.25 5.97
CA PHE A 217 -33.03 -15.30 7.42
C PHE A 217 -34.53 -15.26 7.73
N PRO A 218 -35.11 -16.31 8.34
CA PRO A 218 -36.45 -16.23 8.87
C PRO A 218 -36.41 -15.45 10.19
N GLY A 219 -37.13 -14.34 10.24
CA GLY A 219 -37.44 -13.62 11.47
C GLY A 219 -36.79 -12.25 11.61
N GLN A 220 -37.51 -11.23 11.14
CA GLN A 220 -37.32 -9.84 11.53
C GLN A 220 -37.57 -9.68 13.04
N LEU A 221 -36.52 -9.31 13.79
CA LEU A 221 -36.68 -8.60 15.05
C LEU A 221 -36.35 -7.12 14.77
N GLY A 222 -37.41 -6.31 14.78
CA GLY A 222 -37.32 -4.86 14.63
C GLY A 222 -36.60 -4.24 15.83
N PHE A 223 -35.49 -3.53 15.58
CA PHE A 223 -34.90 -2.60 16.53
C PHE A 223 -35.39 -1.20 16.20
N GLY A 224 -36.31 -0.70 17.03
CA GLY A 224 -36.73 0.69 17.02
C GLY A 224 -35.59 1.60 17.47
N TRP A 225 -35.32 2.64 16.71
CA TRP A 225 -34.45 3.76 17.08
C TRP A 225 -35.21 4.67 18.06
N PHE A 226 -34.64 4.89 19.22
CA PHE A 226 -35.08 5.90 20.15
C PHE A 226 -34.61 7.28 19.66
N ASN A 227 -35.58 8.19 19.41
CA ASN A 227 -35.35 9.62 19.44
C ASN A 227 -35.36 10.10 20.88
N GLY A 228 -34.33 10.85 21.27
CA GLY A 228 -34.19 11.59 22.52
C GLY A 228 -32.97 12.50 22.41
#